data_d6f8e1ace7184fee2ac0ba37b53c161b
#
_entry.id   d6f8e1ace7184fee2ac0ba37b53c161b
#
_cell.length_a   1.000
_cell.length_b   1.000
_cell.length_c   1.000
_cell.angle_alpha   90.00
_cell.angle_beta   90.00
_cell.angle_gamma   90.00
#
_symmetry.space_group_name_H-M   'P 1'
#
loop_
_entity.id
_entity.type
_entity.pdbx_description
1 polymer ?
#
loop_
_entity_poly.entity_id
_entity_poly.type
_entity_poly.pdbx_seq_one_letter_code
_entity_poly.pdbx_strand_id
1 'polypeptide(L)'
;MLTFRDITLADRDLVMPMVQAFYQTDAVDHPVDQAILDRSFLAAADHAEPLLRGVLLFEGEEPVGYLYLTQCYSAEVGGRCVFIEEIFLLPPFRGMGLGHQIMAWIESQYPSAR
;
A
#
# COMPACT_ATOMS: atom_id res chain seq x y z
N MET A 1 15.87 1.52 9.14
CA MET A 1 14.70 2.43 9.10
C MET A 1 14.07 2.38 7.71
N LEU A 2 12.75 2.28 7.66
CA LEU A 2 12.04 2.24 6.40
C LEU A 2 12.06 3.59 5.69
N THR A 3 12.16 3.54 4.36
CA THR A 3 11.89 4.68 3.51
C THR A 3 10.71 4.34 2.60
N PHE A 4 10.03 5.36 2.10
CA PHE A 4 8.75 5.24 1.41
C PHE A 4 8.82 6.01 0.10
N ARG A 5 8.38 5.40 -0.97
CA ARG A 5 8.39 6.03 -2.29
C ARG A 5 7.12 5.65 -3.05
N ASP A 6 6.49 6.61 -3.71
CA ASP A 6 5.34 6.33 -4.55
C ASP A 6 5.70 5.33 -5.65
N ILE A 7 4.79 4.39 -5.90
CA ILE A 7 4.93 3.40 -6.95
C ILE A 7 4.83 4.09 -8.31
N THR A 8 5.65 3.63 -9.25
CA THR A 8 5.58 4.04 -10.65
C THR A 8 5.31 2.83 -11.54
N LEU A 9 4.97 3.06 -12.80
CA LEU A 9 4.77 1.96 -13.76
C LEU A 9 6.01 1.08 -13.90
N ALA A 10 7.19 1.66 -13.76
CA ALA A 10 8.46 0.92 -13.85
C ALA A 10 8.66 -0.06 -12.69
N ASP A 11 7.89 0.06 -11.61
CA ASP A 11 8.01 -0.79 -10.42
C ASP A 11 7.22 -2.08 -10.51
N ARG A 12 6.55 -2.37 -11.62
CA ARG A 12 5.67 -3.53 -11.74
C ARG A 12 6.36 -4.83 -11.32
N ASP A 13 7.59 -5.05 -11.78
CA ASP A 13 8.29 -6.30 -11.50
C ASP A 13 8.70 -6.45 -10.03
N LEU A 14 8.77 -5.35 -9.30
CA LEU A 14 8.98 -5.38 -7.84
C LEU A 14 7.68 -5.58 -7.09
N VAL A 15 6.62 -4.92 -7.51
CA VAL A 15 5.35 -4.84 -6.77
C VAL A 15 4.45 -6.05 -7.03
N MET A 16 4.31 -6.47 -8.30
CA MET A 16 3.33 -7.49 -8.64
C MET A 16 3.56 -8.82 -7.92
N PRO A 17 4.80 -9.32 -7.78
CA PRO A 17 5.01 -10.55 -7.00
C PRO A 17 4.55 -10.41 -5.54
N MET A 18 4.71 -9.24 -4.95
CA MET A 18 4.25 -9.00 -3.57
C MET A 18 2.72 -8.92 -3.51
N VAL A 19 2.08 -8.31 -4.50
CA VAL A 19 0.62 -8.27 -4.59
C VAL A 19 0.06 -9.69 -4.72
N GLN A 20 0.64 -10.49 -5.60
CA GLN A 20 0.23 -11.87 -5.78
C GLN A 20 0.40 -12.68 -4.48
N ALA A 21 1.49 -12.46 -3.75
CA ALA A 21 1.72 -13.11 -2.46
C ALA A 21 0.68 -12.67 -1.42
N PHE A 22 0.34 -11.38 -1.40
CA PHE A 22 -0.71 -10.86 -0.50
C PHE A 22 -2.03 -11.60 -0.72
N TYR A 23 -2.42 -11.80 -1.98
CA TYR A 23 -3.71 -12.42 -2.31
C TYR A 23 -3.71 -13.94 -2.14
N GLN A 24 -2.60 -14.52 -1.71
CA GLN A 24 -2.51 -15.91 -1.31
C GLN A 24 -2.49 -16.09 0.23
N THR A 25 -2.61 -14.99 0.98
CA THR A 25 -2.64 -15.04 2.45
C THR A 25 -4.05 -15.16 2.98
N ASP A 26 -4.16 -15.41 4.30
CA ASP A 26 -5.45 -15.46 5.00
C ASP A 26 -6.13 -14.10 5.09
N ALA A 27 -5.45 -13.02 4.71
CA ALA A 27 -6.05 -11.69 4.66
C ALA A 27 -7.09 -11.55 3.55
N VAL A 28 -7.16 -12.51 2.62
CA VAL A 28 -8.05 -12.49 1.47
C VAL A 28 -8.98 -13.70 1.54
N ASP A 29 -10.30 -13.45 1.50
CA ASP A 29 -11.33 -14.49 1.66
C ASP A 29 -11.56 -15.30 0.41
N HIS A 30 -11.20 -14.79 -0.76
CA HIS A 30 -11.50 -15.43 -2.04
C HIS A 30 -10.46 -15.01 -3.09
N PRO A 31 -10.28 -15.84 -4.13
CA PRO A 31 -9.35 -15.48 -5.21
C PRO A 31 -9.80 -14.23 -5.95
N VAL A 32 -8.82 -13.48 -6.45
CA VAL A 32 -9.06 -12.29 -7.27
C VAL A 32 -8.36 -12.50 -8.61
N ASP A 33 -9.06 -12.19 -9.70
CA ASP A 33 -8.53 -12.36 -11.04
C ASP A 33 -7.30 -11.48 -11.26
N GLN A 34 -6.31 -12.00 -11.99
CA GLN A 34 -5.09 -11.25 -12.31
C GLN A 34 -5.41 -9.93 -13.01
N ALA A 35 -6.45 -9.90 -13.86
CA ALA A 35 -6.84 -8.68 -14.55
C ALA A 35 -7.24 -7.57 -13.59
N ILE A 36 -7.84 -7.93 -12.45
CA ILE A 36 -8.20 -6.96 -11.40
C ILE A 36 -6.95 -6.46 -10.71
N LEU A 37 -6.01 -7.36 -10.40
CA LEU A 37 -4.74 -6.97 -9.77
C LEU A 37 -3.94 -6.04 -10.68
N ASP A 38 -3.92 -6.32 -11.99
CA ASP A 38 -3.25 -5.48 -12.98
C ASP A 38 -3.87 -4.09 -13.05
N ARG A 39 -5.19 -4.02 -13.06
CA ARG A 39 -5.91 -2.75 -13.10
C ARG A 39 -5.65 -1.92 -11.86
N SER A 40 -5.64 -2.57 -10.70
CA SER A 40 -5.36 -1.89 -9.43
C SER A 40 -3.93 -1.38 -9.38
N PHE A 41 -2.97 -2.14 -9.92
CA PHE A 41 -1.58 -1.67 -10.00
C PHE A 41 -1.48 -0.41 -10.88
N LEU A 42 -2.15 -0.40 -12.04
CA LEU A 42 -2.13 0.77 -12.91
C LEU A 42 -2.69 2.00 -12.20
N ALA A 43 -3.78 1.84 -11.45
CA ALA A 43 -4.34 2.93 -10.66
C ALA A 43 -3.39 3.39 -9.56
N ALA A 44 -2.77 2.44 -8.86
CA ALA A 44 -1.84 2.76 -7.77
C ALA A 44 -0.58 3.48 -8.27
N ALA A 45 -0.16 3.20 -9.51
CA ALA A 45 1.00 3.82 -10.14
C ALA A 45 0.67 5.15 -10.83
N ASP A 46 -0.61 5.48 -10.96
CA ASP A 46 -1.05 6.73 -11.59
C ASP A 46 -1.18 7.81 -10.52
N HIS A 47 -0.23 8.75 -10.51
CA HIS A 47 -0.18 9.78 -9.49
C HIS A 47 -1.30 10.83 -9.63
N ALA A 48 -2.08 10.78 -10.72
CA ALA A 48 -3.28 11.58 -10.88
C ALA A 48 -4.54 10.90 -10.35
N GLU A 49 -4.45 9.60 -9.97
CA GLU A 49 -5.58 8.87 -9.41
C GLU A 49 -5.82 9.34 -7.97
N PRO A 50 -6.98 9.94 -7.64
CA PRO A 50 -7.20 10.49 -6.30
C PRO A 50 -7.61 9.46 -5.25
N LEU A 51 -8.11 8.29 -5.67
CA LEU A 51 -8.71 7.33 -4.75
C LEU A 51 -7.74 6.27 -4.25
N LEU A 52 -6.69 5.97 -5.01
CA LEU A 52 -5.75 4.92 -4.66
C LEU A 52 -4.32 5.44 -4.80
N ARG A 53 -3.53 5.23 -3.75
CA ARG A 53 -2.11 5.57 -3.75
C ARG A 53 -1.31 4.32 -3.46
N GLY A 54 -0.35 4.00 -4.32
CA GLY A 54 0.58 2.90 -4.09
C GLY A 54 1.93 3.40 -3.61
N VAL A 55 2.50 2.72 -2.62
CA VAL A 55 3.76 3.11 -1.99
C VAL A 55 4.64 1.88 -1.85
N LEU A 56 5.90 1.99 -2.25
CA LEU A 56 6.92 0.98 -2.00
C LEU A 56 7.67 1.31 -0.71
N LEU A 57 7.96 0.26 0.06
CA LEU A 57 8.72 0.34 1.28
C LEU A 57 10.10 -0.25 1.05
N PHE A 58 11.12 0.47 1.52
CA PHE A 58 12.52 0.07 1.37
C PHE A 58 13.21 0.04 2.74
N GLU A 59 14.07 -0.95 2.92
CA GLU A 59 15.08 -0.93 3.97
C GLU A 59 16.42 -0.75 3.26
N GLY A 60 17.00 0.45 3.37
CA GLY A 60 18.11 0.83 2.52
C GLY A 60 17.69 0.86 1.06
N GLU A 61 18.34 0.08 0.22
CA GLU A 61 18.01 -0.02 -1.21
C GLU A 61 17.15 -1.27 -1.53
N GLU A 62 16.84 -2.07 -0.52
CA GLU A 62 16.07 -3.30 -0.71
C GLU A 62 14.58 -3.04 -0.58
N PRO A 63 13.78 -3.37 -1.60
CA PRO A 63 12.32 -3.29 -1.47
C PRO A 63 11.83 -4.40 -0.54
N VAL A 64 11.08 -4.03 0.50
CA VAL A 64 10.67 -4.98 1.54
C VAL A 64 9.16 -5.09 1.70
N GLY A 65 8.40 -4.26 1.01
CA GLY A 65 6.95 -4.31 1.09
C GLY A 65 6.27 -3.23 0.27
N TYR A 66 4.94 -3.20 0.36
CA TYR A 66 4.16 -2.16 -0.30
C TYR A 66 2.93 -1.82 0.52
N LEU A 67 2.38 -0.64 0.23
CA LEU A 67 1.09 -0.18 0.76
C LEU A 67 0.21 0.23 -0.40
N TYR A 68 -1.07 -0.11 -0.32
CA TYR A 68 -2.13 0.54 -1.09
C TYR A 68 -3.02 1.29 -0.10
N LEU A 69 -3.15 2.59 -0.32
CA LEU A 69 -3.94 3.48 0.53
C LEU A 69 -5.11 4.01 -0.28
N THR A 70 -6.32 3.99 0.30
CA THR A 70 -7.49 4.59 -0.33
C THR A 70 -7.96 5.79 0.47
N GLN A 71 -8.59 6.74 -0.21
CA GLN A 71 -9.17 7.92 0.41
C GLN A 71 -10.67 7.95 0.16
N CYS A 72 -11.42 8.36 1.18
CA CYS A 72 -12.85 8.58 1.05
C CYS A 72 -13.26 9.76 1.92
N TYR A 73 -14.47 10.26 1.70
CA TYR A 73 -15.07 11.24 2.59
C TYR A 73 -16.07 10.53 3.49
N SER A 74 -15.94 10.73 4.80
CA SER A 74 -16.87 10.17 5.77
C SER A 74 -17.85 11.26 6.24
N ALA A 75 -19.14 11.05 5.99
CA ALA A 75 -20.16 11.97 6.45
C ALA A 75 -20.26 11.99 7.98
N GLU A 76 -19.99 10.86 8.61
CA GLU A 76 -20.01 10.72 10.06
C GLU A 76 -18.88 11.49 10.73
N VAL A 77 -17.70 11.46 10.14
CA VAL A 77 -16.53 12.19 10.62
C VAL A 77 -16.55 13.63 10.15
N GLY A 78 -17.20 13.92 9.03
CA GLY A 78 -17.23 15.26 8.42
C GLY A 78 -15.92 15.61 7.73
N GLY A 79 -15.21 14.62 7.21
CA GLY A 79 -13.91 14.86 6.59
C GLY A 79 -13.39 13.66 5.84
N ARG A 80 -12.17 13.81 5.32
CA ARG A 80 -11.50 12.76 4.57
C ARG A 80 -10.98 11.69 5.52
N CYS A 81 -11.08 10.44 5.06
CA CYS A 81 -10.52 9.27 5.74
C CYS A 81 -9.54 8.58 4.82
N VAL A 82 -8.49 8.01 5.41
CA VAL A 82 -7.52 7.19 4.69
C VAL A 82 -7.60 5.77 5.25
N PHE A 83 -7.73 4.80 4.36
CA PHE A 83 -7.74 3.39 4.74
C PHE A 83 -6.51 2.71 4.17
N ILE A 84 -5.94 1.79 4.97
CA ILE A 84 -4.93 0.88 4.49
C ILE A 84 -5.68 -0.25 3.79
N GLU A 85 -5.74 -0.17 2.46
CA GLU A 85 -6.42 -1.18 1.65
C GLU A 85 -5.63 -2.47 1.63
N GLU A 86 -4.32 -2.36 1.42
CA GLU A 86 -3.40 -3.49 1.45
C GLU A 86 -2.09 -3.06 2.11
N ILE A 87 -1.55 -3.92 2.94
CA ILE A 87 -0.22 -3.77 3.52
C ILE A 87 0.49 -5.11 3.44
N PHE A 88 1.68 -5.13 2.89
CA PHE A 88 2.46 -6.34 2.74
C PHE A 88 3.93 -6.05 3.08
N LEU A 89 4.50 -6.91 3.92
CA LEU A 89 5.93 -6.95 4.19
C LEU A 89 6.44 -8.33 3.83
N LEU A 90 7.60 -8.42 3.22
CA LEU A 90 8.26 -9.70 3.01
C LEU A 90 8.48 -10.39 4.35
N PRO A 91 8.37 -11.73 4.42
CA PRO A 91 8.42 -12.46 5.69
C PRO A 91 9.59 -12.11 6.62
N PRO A 92 10.85 -11.93 6.12
CA PRO A 92 11.96 -11.59 7.01
C PRO A 92 11.80 -10.26 7.75
N PHE A 93 10.91 -9.38 7.28
CA PHE A 93 10.72 -8.03 7.83
C PHE A 93 9.48 -7.92 8.70
N ARG A 94 8.76 -9.03 8.89
CA ARG A 94 7.59 -9.06 9.75
C ARG A 94 7.99 -9.23 11.22
N GLY A 95 7.17 -8.66 12.11
CA GLY A 95 7.40 -8.79 13.54
C GLY A 95 8.58 -7.98 14.07
N MET A 96 9.07 -7.00 13.31
CA MET A 96 10.22 -6.17 13.68
C MET A 96 9.82 -4.77 14.16
N GLY A 97 8.54 -4.55 14.47
CA GLY A 97 8.07 -3.24 14.91
C GLY A 97 7.95 -2.22 13.79
N LEU A 98 8.03 -2.63 12.52
CA LEU A 98 7.97 -1.72 11.39
C LEU A 98 6.59 -1.08 11.22
N GLY A 99 5.55 -1.69 11.79
CA GLY A 99 4.19 -1.14 11.75
C GLY A 99 4.12 0.26 12.33
N HIS A 100 4.88 0.56 13.38
CA HIS A 100 4.92 1.92 13.96
C HIS A 100 5.51 2.93 12.97
N GLN A 101 6.54 2.55 12.24
CA GLN A 101 7.13 3.43 11.23
C GLN A 101 6.15 3.68 10.08
N ILE A 102 5.43 2.65 9.66
CA ILE A 102 4.43 2.74 8.59
C ILE A 102 3.31 3.68 9.01
N MET A 103 2.75 3.49 10.20
CA MET A 103 1.66 4.33 10.69
C MET A 103 2.10 5.79 10.86
N ALA A 104 3.30 6.01 11.39
CA ALA A 104 3.83 7.36 11.56
C ALA A 104 4.00 8.06 10.21
N TRP A 105 4.48 7.33 9.18
CA TRP A 105 4.62 7.88 7.85
C TRP A 105 3.25 8.23 7.25
N ILE A 106 2.26 7.34 7.36
CA ILE A 106 0.91 7.61 6.86
C ILE A 106 0.33 8.87 7.53
N GLU A 107 0.46 8.99 8.83
CA GLU A 107 -0.02 10.16 9.56
C GLU A 107 0.66 11.44 9.09
N SER A 108 1.96 11.36 8.76
CA SER A 108 2.70 12.53 8.25
C SER A 108 2.22 12.97 6.86
N GLN A 109 1.73 12.02 6.06
CA GLN A 109 1.24 12.30 4.70
C GLN A 109 -0.19 12.86 4.69
N TYR A 110 -0.97 12.56 5.72
CA TYR A 110 -2.39 12.89 5.78
C TYR A 110 -2.77 13.48 7.15
N PRO A 111 -2.17 14.61 7.53
CA PRO A 111 -2.35 15.13 8.90
C PRO A 111 -3.79 15.54 9.24
N SER A 112 -4.60 15.84 8.21
CA SER A 112 -6.01 16.24 8.40
C SER A 112 -6.98 15.08 8.25
N ALA A 113 -6.52 13.86 7.92
CA ALA A 113 -7.39 12.69 7.69
C ALA A 113 -7.65 11.95 9.00
N ARG A 114 -8.68 11.14 8.95
CA ARG A 114 -9.07 10.26 10.06
C ARG A 114 -8.85 8.80 9.70
#